data_ff3fd9c2e5464a5d52653754ccdea03a
#
_entry.id   ff3fd9c2e5464a5d52653754ccdea03a
#
_cell.length_a   1.000
_cell.length_b   1.000
_cell.length_c   1.000
_cell.angle_alpha   90.00
_cell.angle_beta   90.00
_cell.angle_gamma   90.00
#
_symmetry.space_group_name_H-M   'P 1'
#
loop_
_entity.id
_entity.type
_entity.pdbx_description
1 polymer ?
#
loop_
_entity_poly.entity_id
_entity_poly.type
_entity_poly.pdbx_seq_one_letter_code
_entity_poly.pdbx_strand_id
1 'polypeptide(L)'
;MPIIQMFAAQISSPTMLNQNRTTQIKISPTHPDLERSQIASRPLIGFAICLCLFLPSICLAQADRPRVVTVDTGVQFEGEVFTVRELRTSTTSYNAYGSSRDNIVVITDGLRRVFIGDSHVLNLGDSGQSDEINFDIDQKAYNGSEGNGAFIGVGPFNQYGHRQFSIGVRLPDKTSIRRTYTQGITKITPRYCVLETLVGNPTAPLKQWTMHIATGTVPKNILRNVLLSRIKDPSKPDEFFDIAYLFQQMGDYKLASEELRQIESKFPGLKDQIRTQRDRIGQLKARQILREIDLRKDSGQFDLALQMAKVPAKDRLAGEIKAEFDNVESEELAARKRVDQTRSSAIELTKQVQNLSNEQIEAVHRFRDEIEVDLNRFNESRLAAYIRLANDVSMPAQQKLALAISGWLLGSNNAIENLAVVQSMFDVRDLVREYLAETTTLQRRTAILKELASKESGTPAILDAMIQQMKPIEPTDAVDNYTGEAAIEFQVEVPGTAANPEPVQFRCLAHLPPQYNPYRKYPMIISLPSGTQPLEQNMEIWCGKYNQKLKIRQGNAPRNGYIVVTVDWRAPGQTGWAYSGREHKVVLDALYRSLRMFSVDSDRVFLSGHRE
;
A
#
# COMPACT_ATOMS: atom_id res chain seq x y z
N MET A 1 3.31 -21.34 -4.92
CA MET A 1 2.87 -20.44 -6.01
C MET A 1 1.72 -19.47 -5.67
N PRO A 2 1.17 -19.41 -4.48
CA PRO A 2 0.09 -18.44 -4.16
C PRO A 2 0.57 -17.08 -3.65
N ILE A 3 1.80 -16.94 -3.18
CA ILE A 3 2.24 -15.74 -2.45
C ILE A 3 2.46 -14.50 -3.34
N ILE A 4 2.84 -14.68 -4.59
CA ILE A 4 3.10 -13.57 -5.53
C ILE A 4 1.81 -12.90 -6.00
N GLN A 5 0.74 -13.66 -6.11
CA GLN A 5 -0.59 -13.10 -6.40
C GLN A 5 -1.17 -12.34 -5.21
N MET A 6 -0.79 -12.68 -3.97
CA MET A 6 -1.24 -11.96 -2.78
C MET A 6 -0.84 -10.47 -2.77
N PHE A 7 0.39 -10.13 -3.15
CA PHE A 7 0.85 -8.74 -3.09
C PHE A 7 0.50 -7.92 -4.33
N ALA A 8 0.53 -8.49 -5.52
CA ALA A 8 0.16 -7.78 -6.74
C ALA A 8 -1.34 -7.43 -6.82
N ALA A 9 -2.22 -8.26 -6.22
CA ALA A 9 -3.66 -8.03 -6.20
C ALA A 9 -4.12 -7.02 -5.12
N GLN A 10 -3.39 -6.90 -4.01
CA GLN A 10 -3.69 -5.89 -2.98
C GLN A 10 -3.60 -4.45 -3.52
N ILE A 11 -2.93 -4.29 -4.65
CA ILE A 11 -2.54 -3.01 -5.22
C ILE A 11 -3.48 -2.55 -6.36
N SER A 12 -4.32 -3.42 -6.87
CA SER A 12 -5.23 -3.08 -7.97
C SER A 12 -6.71 -2.94 -7.59
N SER A 13 -7.08 -3.12 -6.32
CA SER A 13 -8.46 -2.94 -5.86
C SER A 13 -8.63 -1.61 -5.11
N PRO A 14 -9.47 -0.69 -5.60
CA PRO A 14 -9.66 0.62 -4.98
C PRO A 14 -10.57 0.61 -3.74
N THR A 15 -10.84 -0.52 -3.09
CA THR A 15 -11.93 -0.62 -2.09
C THR A 15 -11.50 -0.85 -0.65
N MET A 16 -10.21 -0.75 -0.31
CA MET A 16 -9.83 -1.02 1.07
C MET A 16 -8.86 0.01 1.64
N LEU A 17 -9.34 1.19 1.92
CA LEU A 17 -8.77 2.10 2.90
C LEU A 17 -9.67 3.33 3.02
N ASN A 18 -10.76 3.21 3.76
CA ASN A 18 -11.36 4.41 4.35
C ASN A 18 -12.29 4.03 5.49
N GLN A 19 -11.74 3.93 6.70
CA GLN A 19 -12.48 4.17 7.94
C GLN A 19 -11.48 4.31 9.09
N ASN A 20 -10.89 5.49 9.22
CA ASN A 20 -10.42 6.00 10.49
C ASN A 20 -11.11 7.34 10.74
N ARG A 21 -12.37 7.29 11.20
CA ARG A 21 -12.97 8.37 11.96
C ARG A 21 -13.05 7.93 13.42
N THR A 22 -12.17 8.49 14.21
CA THR A 22 -12.18 8.44 15.66
C THR A 22 -13.45 9.10 16.17
N THR A 23 -14.44 8.30 16.59
CA THR A 23 -15.57 8.78 17.38
C THR A 23 -15.28 8.42 18.81
N GLN A 24 -14.99 9.42 19.63
CA GLN A 24 -14.91 9.30 21.08
C GLN A 24 -16.29 8.92 21.63
N ILE A 25 -16.41 7.73 22.20
CA ILE A 25 -17.57 7.34 23.00
C ILE A 25 -17.24 7.56 24.46
N LYS A 26 -17.96 8.50 25.09
CA LYS A 26 -18.04 8.70 26.52
C LYS A 26 -18.70 7.47 27.15
N ILE A 27 -18.00 6.85 28.07
CA ILE A 27 -18.54 5.82 28.97
C ILE A 27 -19.15 6.53 30.18
N SER A 28 -20.38 6.24 30.49
CA SER A 28 -20.97 6.44 31.81
C SER A 28 -21.70 5.17 32.24
N PRO A 29 -21.53 4.72 33.50
CA PRO A 29 -22.05 3.48 33.95
C PRO A 29 -23.36 3.64 34.73
N THR A 30 -24.34 2.79 34.45
CA THR A 30 -25.41 2.49 35.44
C THR A 30 -25.97 1.08 35.21
N HIS A 31 -25.77 0.21 36.17
CA HIS A 31 -26.66 -0.91 36.51
C HIS A 31 -27.85 -0.37 37.31
N PRO A 32 -29.02 -1.03 37.43
CA PRO A 32 -29.17 -2.30 38.12
C PRO A 32 -30.29 -3.26 37.65
N ASP A 33 -30.07 -4.52 38.01
CA ASP A 33 -30.96 -5.52 38.68
C ASP A 33 -32.35 -5.91 38.16
N LEU A 34 -32.48 -7.29 38.14
CA LEU A 34 -33.59 -8.17 38.55
C LEU A 34 -34.90 -8.18 37.73
N GLU A 35 -35.28 -9.33 37.16
CA GLU A 35 -36.14 -10.31 37.86
C GLU A 35 -36.44 -11.56 37.03
N ARG A 36 -36.47 -12.69 37.72
CA ARG A 36 -36.94 -13.99 37.25
C ARG A 36 -38.49 -14.03 37.24
N SER A 37 -39.11 -14.69 36.27
CA SER A 37 -40.30 -15.47 36.57
C SER A 37 -40.41 -16.67 35.61
N GLN A 38 -40.43 -17.86 36.26
CA GLN A 38 -40.92 -19.12 35.70
C GLN A 38 -42.45 -19.08 35.58
N ILE A 39 -43.01 -19.72 34.55
CA ILE A 39 -44.25 -20.52 34.71
C ILE A 39 -44.27 -21.61 33.63
N ALA A 40 -44.49 -22.82 34.14
CA ALA A 40 -44.71 -24.06 33.39
C ALA A 40 -46.15 -24.22 32.90
N SER A 41 -46.33 -24.97 31.80
CA SER A 41 -47.36 -26.04 31.74
C SER A 41 -47.36 -26.78 30.40
N ARG A 42 -47.38 -28.09 30.48
CA ARG A 42 -47.63 -29.14 29.46
C ARG A 42 -49.13 -29.40 29.34
N PRO A 43 -49.56 -30.41 28.54
CA PRO A 43 -49.34 -30.87 27.17
C PRO A 43 -50.64 -31.07 26.38
N LEU A 44 -50.57 -31.40 25.06
CA LEU A 44 -51.60 -32.30 24.46
C LEU A 44 -51.06 -32.97 23.17
N ILE A 45 -51.30 -34.25 23.15
CA ILE A 45 -50.96 -35.28 22.17
C ILE A 45 -51.82 -35.15 20.94
N GLY A 46 -51.24 -35.28 19.77
CA GLY A 46 -51.96 -35.49 18.50
C GLY A 46 -51.10 -36.30 17.52
N PHE A 47 -51.46 -37.60 17.44
CA PHE A 47 -50.94 -38.56 16.47
C PHE A 47 -51.34 -38.19 15.06
N ALA A 48 -50.40 -38.14 14.13
CA ALA A 48 -50.66 -38.28 12.69
C ALA A 48 -49.48 -38.99 12.01
N ILE A 49 -49.85 -40.03 11.36
CA ILE A 49 -49.11 -41.13 10.78
C ILE A 49 -48.21 -40.67 9.62
N CYS A 50 -47.02 -41.22 9.64
CA CYS A 50 -45.96 -41.28 8.67
C CYS A 50 -46.42 -41.68 7.26
N LEU A 51 -46.06 -40.88 6.25
CA LEU A 51 -45.90 -41.37 4.87
C LEU A 51 -44.53 -40.87 4.39
N CYS A 52 -43.50 -41.69 4.62
CA CYS A 52 -42.16 -41.48 4.09
C CYS A 52 -42.17 -41.76 2.57
N LEU A 53 -42.33 -40.74 1.78
CA LEU A 53 -41.87 -40.76 0.38
C LEU A 53 -40.39 -40.44 0.37
N PHE A 54 -39.59 -41.42 -0.04
CA PHE A 54 -38.21 -41.27 -0.41
C PHE A 54 -38.09 -40.28 -1.56
N LEU A 55 -37.86 -39.03 -1.26
CA LEU A 55 -37.31 -38.08 -2.19
C LEU A 55 -35.78 -38.08 -1.97
N PRO A 56 -34.98 -38.36 -3.02
CA PRO A 56 -33.57 -38.17 -2.90
C PRO A 56 -33.33 -36.70 -2.56
N SER A 57 -32.70 -36.45 -1.41
CA SER A 57 -32.21 -35.12 -1.08
C SER A 57 -31.21 -34.72 -2.16
N ILE A 58 -31.70 -34.02 -3.17
CA ILE A 58 -30.84 -33.23 -4.04
C ILE A 58 -30.24 -32.18 -3.11
N CYS A 59 -29.02 -32.44 -2.66
CA CYS A 59 -28.15 -31.47 -2.05
C CYS A 59 -27.89 -30.41 -3.14
N LEU A 60 -28.82 -29.45 -3.27
CA LEU A 60 -28.54 -28.21 -3.98
C LEU A 60 -27.37 -27.60 -3.18
N ALA A 61 -26.16 -27.75 -3.72
CA ALA A 61 -25.03 -26.95 -3.27
C ALA A 61 -25.53 -25.50 -3.32
N GLN A 62 -25.84 -24.94 -2.16
CA GLN A 62 -26.04 -23.50 -2.04
C GLN A 62 -24.80 -22.87 -2.61
N ALA A 63 -24.93 -22.22 -3.77
CA ALA A 63 -23.88 -21.37 -4.29
C ALA A 63 -23.49 -20.43 -3.15
N ASP A 64 -22.28 -20.58 -2.64
CA ASP A 64 -21.80 -19.79 -1.52
C ASP A 64 -21.85 -18.32 -1.92
N ARG A 65 -22.76 -17.58 -1.28
CA ARG A 65 -22.85 -16.13 -1.50
C ARG A 65 -21.58 -15.50 -0.95
N PRO A 66 -21.03 -14.51 -1.64
CA PRO A 66 -19.88 -13.80 -1.10
C PRO A 66 -20.23 -13.19 0.26
N ARG A 67 -19.33 -13.29 1.22
CA ARG A 67 -19.47 -12.78 2.57
C ARG A 67 -18.41 -11.73 2.86
N VAL A 68 -18.68 -10.87 3.83
CA VAL A 68 -17.71 -9.89 4.33
C VAL A 68 -17.18 -10.38 5.68
N VAL A 69 -15.90 -10.61 5.76
CA VAL A 69 -15.18 -10.98 6.99
C VAL A 69 -14.49 -9.74 7.53
N THR A 70 -14.84 -9.34 8.75
CA THR A 70 -14.16 -8.24 9.46
C THR A 70 -13.22 -8.84 10.50
N VAL A 71 -11.95 -8.45 10.48
CA VAL A 71 -10.93 -8.90 11.44
C VAL A 71 -10.77 -7.89 12.58
N ASP A 72 -10.06 -8.31 13.64
CA ASP A 72 -9.80 -7.55 14.87
C ASP A 72 -9.10 -6.19 14.62
N THR A 73 -8.34 -6.09 13.53
CA THR A 73 -7.72 -4.83 13.08
C THR A 73 -8.70 -3.88 12.38
N GLY A 74 -9.97 -4.27 12.20
CA GLY A 74 -10.98 -3.52 11.46
C GLY A 74 -10.90 -3.67 9.94
N VAL A 75 -9.95 -4.44 9.41
CA VAL A 75 -9.84 -4.73 7.98
C VAL A 75 -10.99 -5.66 7.56
N GLN A 76 -11.56 -5.40 6.39
CA GLN A 76 -12.63 -6.21 5.81
C GLN A 76 -12.16 -6.92 4.55
N PHE A 77 -12.55 -8.19 4.43
CA PHE A 77 -12.33 -9.02 3.25
C PHE A 77 -13.66 -9.50 2.72
N GLU A 78 -13.86 -9.38 1.42
CA GLU A 78 -15.07 -9.84 0.74
C GLU A 78 -14.73 -10.99 -0.22
N GLY A 79 -15.51 -12.06 -0.19
CA GLY A 79 -15.32 -13.22 -1.06
C GLY A 79 -16.12 -14.45 -0.59
N GLU A 80 -15.92 -15.57 -1.27
CA GLU A 80 -16.40 -16.87 -0.83
C GLU A 80 -15.62 -17.30 0.41
N VAL A 81 -16.33 -17.70 1.46
CA VAL A 81 -15.74 -18.04 2.76
C VAL A 81 -15.92 -19.51 3.06
N PHE A 82 -14.86 -20.20 3.39
CA PHE A 82 -14.87 -21.56 3.90
C PHE A 82 -13.88 -21.72 5.04
N THR A 83 -14.08 -22.76 5.86
CA THR A 83 -13.22 -23.03 7.01
C THR A 83 -12.40 -24.28 6.77
N VAL A 84 -11.10 -24.20 7.00
CA VAL A 84 -10.17 -25.32 6.93
C VAL A 84 -9.69 -25.64 8.34
N ARG A 85 -9.69 -26.92 8.69
CA ARG A 85 -9.07 -27.35 9.96
C ARG A 85 -7.56 -27.22 9.85
N GLU A 86 -6.92 -26.84 10.95
CA GLU A 86 -5.49 -26.70 11.04
C GLU A 86 -4.76 -27.95 10.46
N LEU A 87 -3.81 -27.71 9.56
CA LEU A 87 -2.90 -28.75 9.09
C LEU A 87 -1.98 -29.11 10.27
N ARG A 88 -2.18 -30.27 10.87
CA ARG A 88 -1.27 -30.78 11.89
C ARG A 88 0.13 -30.87 11.29
N THR A 89 1.01 -29.97 11.65
CA THR A 89 2.45 -30.21 11.53
C THR A 89 2.79 -31.29 12.55
N SER A 90 3.15 -32.48 12.06
CA SER A 90 3.65 -33.57 12.86
C SER A 90 5.05 -33.22 13.38
N THR A 91 5.12 -32.39 14.41
CA THR A 91 6.30 -32.27 15.25
C THR A 91 5.96 -32.86 16.59
N THR A 92 6.53 -34.02 16.84
CA THR A 92 6.64 -34.63 18.16
C THR A 92 7.27 -33.61 19.12
N SER A 93 6.43 -32.90 19.84
CA SER A 93 6.82 -32.16 21.03
C SER A 93 5.74 -32.41 22.11
N TYR A 94 6.11 -33.25 23.03
CA TYR A 94 5.42 -33.39 24.32
C TYR A 94 5.30 -32.03 24.98
N ASN A 95 4.08 -31.53 25.12
CA ASN A 95 3.51 -30.98 26.35
C ASN A 95 2.13 -30.40 26.02
N ALA A 96 1.14 -31.17 26.42
CA ALA A 96 -0.26 -30.80 26.38
C ALA A 96 -0.58 -29.83 27.51
N TYR A 97 -0.85 -28.59 27.16
CA TYR A 97 -1.81 -27.75 27.90
C TYR A 97 -2.62 -26.99 26.86
N GLY A 98 -3.90 -27.41 26.72
CA GLY A 98 -4.95 -26.62 26.08
C GLY A 98 -4.69 -26.27 24.58
N SER A 99 -4.73 -27.26 23.68
CA SER A 99 -4.85 -26.93 22.26
C SER A 99 -6.26 -26.46 21.95
N SER A 100 -6.47 -25.15 21.98
CA SER A 100 -7.58 -24.58 21.23
C SER A 100 -7.31 -24.92 19.75
N ARG A 101 -8.23 -25.67 19.14
CA ARG A 101 -8.16 -25.99 17.72
C ARG A 101 -8.62 -24.74 16.97
N ASP A 102 -7.72 -23.84 16.67
CA ASP A 102 -8.05 -22.69 15.86
C ASP A 102 -8.31 -23.17 14.42
N ASN A 103 -9.51 -22.95 13.94
CA ASN A 103 -9.84 -23.13 12.54
C ASN A 103 -9.22 -21.98 11.75
N ILE A 104 -8.93 -22.22 10.49
CA ILE A 104 -8.49 -21.17 9.54
C ILE A 104 -9.66 -20.82 8.67
N VAL A 105 -10.09 -19.58 8.71
CA VAL A 105 -11.05 -19.00 7.78
C VAL A 105 -10.32 -18.64 6.50
N VAL A 106 -10.77 -19.20 5.39
CA VAL A 106 -10.21 -18.94 4.06
C VAL A 106 -11.23 -18.13 3.26
N ILE A 107 -10.79 -17.02 2.72
CA ILE A 107 -11.61 -16.11 1.91
C ILE A 107 -11.04 -16.12 0.50
N THR A 108 -11.86 -16.38 -0.49
CA THR A 108 -11.47 -16.38 -1.91
C THR A 108 -12.25 -15.31 -2.66
N ASP A 109 -11.54 -14.33 -3.22
CA ASP A 109 -12.14 -13.25 -4.03
C ASP A 109 -12.01 -13.46 -5.55
N GLY A 110 -11.71 -14.69 -5.96
CA GLY A 110 -11.47 -15.06 -7.35
C GLY A 110 -10.01 -14.86 -7.81
N LEU A 111 -9.23 -13.99 -7.20
CA LEU A 111 -7.82 -13.75 -7.55
C LEU A 111 -6.86 -14.23 -6.47
N ARG A 112 -7.24 -14.10 -5.23
CA ARG A 112 -6.40 -14.43 -4.06
C ARG A 112 -7.16 -15.25 -3.05
N ARG A 113 -6.42 -15.93 -2.21
CA ARG A 113 -6.93 -16.57 -0.99
C ARG A 113 -6.29 -15.91 0.22
N VAL A 114 -7.11 -15.48 1.15
CA VAL A 114 -6.68 -14.91 2.42
C VAL A 114 -6.96 -15.96 3.50
N PHE A 115 -5.95 -16.27 4.32
CA PHE A 115 -6.04 -17.23 5.40
C PHE A 115 -5.98 -16.45 6.72
N ILE A 116 -7.00 -16.59 7.55
CA ILE A 116 -7.13 -15.85 8.80
C ILE A 116 -7.43 -16.86 9.91
N GLY A 117 -6.69 -16.78 11.02
CA GLY A 117 -7.03 -17.54 12.22
C GLY A 117 -8.42 -17.17 12.70
N ASP A 118 -9.24 -18.14 13.06
CA ASP A 118 -10.62 -17.95 13.50
C ASP A 118 -10.71 -16.97 14.68
N SER A 119 -9.71 -16.99 15.57
CA SER A 119 -9.56 -16.09 16.70
C SER A 119 -9.46 -14.60 16.33
N HIS A 120 -9.06 -14.28 15.09
CA HIS A 120 -8.95 -12.90 14.58
C HIS A 120 -10.19 -12.42 13.82
N VAL A 121 -11.20 -13.28 13.66
CA VAL A 121 -12.44 -12.92 12.98
C VAL A 121 -13.43 -12.32 13.96
N LEU A 122 -13.74 -11.03 13.80
CA LEU A 122 -14.73 -10.34 14.63
C LEU A 122 -16.16 -10.56 14.16
N ASN A 123 -16.37 -10.53 12.85
CA ASN A 123 -17.71 -10.62 12.27
C ASN A 123 -17.69 -11.26 10.90
N LEU A 124 -18.74 -12.03 10.61
CA LEU A 124 -19.02 -12.64 9.31
C LEU A 124 -20.40 -12.17 8.86
N GLY A 125 -20.43 -11.19 7.97
CA GLY A 125 -21.66 -10.63 7.39
C GLY A 125 -21.90 -11.13 5.98
N ASP A 126 -23.14 -11.03 5.52
CA ASP A 126 -23.44 -11.23 4.10
C ASP A 126 -22.99 -10.01 3.32
N SER A 127 -22.31 -10.23 2.19
CA SER A 127 -22.08 -9.15 1.25
C SER A 127 -23.42 -8.81 0.61
N GLY A 128 -23.74 -7.52 0.51
CA GLY A 128 -24.91 -7.10 -0.26
C GLY A 128 -24.83 -7.71 -1.68
N GLN A 129 -25.98 -7.93 -2.34
CA GLN A 129 -25.97 -8.42 -3.71
C GLN A 129 -25.06 -7.54 -4.57
N SER A 130 -23.94 -8.12 -5.01
CA SER A 130 -23.10 -7.48 -6.00
C SER A 130 -23.78 -7.57 -7.35
N ASP A 131 -24.24 -6.44 -7.89
CA ASP A 131 -24.69 -6.33 -9.28
C ASP A 131 -23.51 -6.44 -10.27
N GLU A 132 -22.53 -7.28 -9.93
CA GLU A 132 -21.36 -7.50 -10.79
C GLU A 132 -21.77 -8.19 -12.08
N ILE A 133 -21.50 -7.51 -13.21
CA ILE A 133 -21.77 -8.10 -14.52
C ILE A 133 -20.75 -9.20 -14.83
N ASN A 134 -21.27 -10.33 -15.32
CA ASN A 134 -20.47 -11.49 -15.67
C ASN A 134 -20.73 -11.91 -17.11
N PHE A 135 -19.69 -12.29 -17.82
CA PHE A 135 -19.79 -12.82 -19.19
C PHE A 135 -19.17 -14.21 -19.24
N ASP A 136 -20.01 -15.20 -19.56
CA ASP A 136 -19.53 -16.51 -19.94
C ASP A 136 -19.19 -16.50 -21.44
N ILE A 137 -18.00 -16.93 -21.79
CA ILE A 137 -17.49 -16.97 -23.16
C ILE A 137 -17.55 -18.42 -23.64
N ASP A 138 -18.34 -18.64 -24.72
CA ASP A 138 -18.52 -19.96 -25.29
C ASP A 138 -17.23 -20.43 -25.98
N GLN A 139 -16.44 -21.21 -25.25
CA GLN A 139 -15.21 -21.83 -25.72
C GLN A 139 -15.21 -23.31 -25.33
N LYS A 140 -14.66 -24.16 -26.20
CA LYS A 140 -14.56 -25.60 -25.94
C LYS A 140 -13.49 -25.88 -24.88
N ALA A 141 -13.81 -25.62 -23.62
CA ALA A 141 -12.95 -25.97 -22.49
C ALA A 141 -12.85 -27.49 -22.33
N TYR A 142 -11.66 -27.98 -21.99
CA TYR A 142 -11.44 -29.36 -21.65
C TYR A 142 -11.85 -29.62 -20.21
N ASN A 143 -12.81 -30.50 -20.04
CA ASN A 143 -13.29 -30.96 -18.74
C ASN A 143 -12.88 -32.42 -18.51
N GLY A 144 -11.77 -32.65 -17.85
CA GLY A 144 -11.23 -33.97 -17.61
C GLY A 144 -10.25 -33.98 -16.42
N SER A 145 -9.29 -34.90 -16.43
CA SER A 145 -8.34 -35.04 -15.34
C SER A 145 -7.48 -33.77 -15.15
N GLU A 146 -7.35 -33.35 -13.91
CA GLU A 146 -6.51 -32.21 -13.53
C GLU A 146 -5.04 -32.43 -13.87
N GLY A 147 -4.36 -31.35 -14.21
CA GLY A 147 -2.95 -31.34 -14.48
C GLY A 147 -2.11 -31.10 -13.22
N ASN A 148 -0.93 -31.71 -13.18
CA ASN A 148 0.10 -31.41 -12.22
C ASN A 148 1.42 -31.09 -12.96
N GLY A 149 2.23 -30.25 -12.39
CA GLY A 149 3.50 -29.82 -12.96
C GLY A 149 3.97 -28.47 -12.49
N ALA A 150 5.22 -28.15 -12.75
CA ALA A 150 5.80 -26.86 -12.42
C ALA A 150 5.48 -25.84 -13.53
N PHE A 151 5.00 -24.68 -13.15
CA PHE A 151 4.76 -23.58 -14.08
C PHE A 151 6.08 -23.13 -14.72
N ILE A 152 6.12 -23.05 -16.06
CA ILE A 152 7.26 -22.53 -16.82
C ILE A 152 6.96 -21.12 -17.32
N GLY A 153 5.80 -20.90 -17.95
CA GLY A 153 5.44 -19.59 -18.45
C GLY A 153 4.17 -19.57 -19.31
N VAL A 154 3.76 -18.36 -19.67
CA VAL A 154 2.62 -18.08 -20.55
C VAL A 154 3.08 -17.24 -21.73
N GLY A 155 2.50 -17.49 -22.90
CA GLY A 155 2.65 -16.65 -24.08
C GLY A 155 1.66 -15.47 -24.08
N PRO A 156 1.78 -14.58 -25.05
CA PRO A 156 0.83 -13.48 -25.24
C PRO A 156 -0.56 -14.01 -25.68
N PHE A 157 -1.59 -13.20 -25.45
CA PHE A 157 -2.91 -13.46 -25.99
C PHE A 157 -2.96 -13.18 -27.48
N ASN A 158 -3.67 -14.03 -28.22
CA ASN A 158 -4.10 -13.75 -29.57
C ASN A 158 -5.42 -12.96 -29.61
N GLN A 159 -5.89 -12.60 -30.80
CA GLN A 159 -7.12 -11.82 -30.98
C GLN A 159 -8.42 -12.48 -30.45
N TYR A 160 -8.40 -13.80 -30.25
CA TYR A 160 -9.53 -14.60 -29.75
C TYR A 160 -9.48 -14.82 -28.22
N GLY A 161 -8.52 -14.20 -27.53
CA GLY A 161 -8.34 -14.40 -26.09
C GLY A 161 -7.69 -15.73 -25.73
N HIS A 162 -6.98 -16.38 -26.67
CA HIS A 162 -6.24 -17.59 -26.41
C HIS A 162 -4.76 -17.27 -26.16
N ARG A 163 -4.10 -18.10 -25.34
CA ARG A 163 -2.66 -18.03 -25.10
C ARG A 163 -2.05 -19.41 -24.93
N GLN A 164 -0.75 -19.50 -25.10
CA GLN A 164 0.01 -20.70 -24.76
C GLN A 164 0.36 -20.70 -23.27
N PHE A 165 0.19 -21.86 -22.63
CA PHE A 165 0.53 -22.12 -21.24
C PHE A 165 1.47 -23.31 -21.16
N SER A 166 2.66 -23.13 -20.58
CA SER A 166 3.70 -24.16 -20.53
C SER A 166 3.99 -24.59 -19.11
N ILE A 167 4.11 -25.89 -18.91
CA ILE A 167 4.48 -26.54 -17.64
C ILE A 167 5.63 -27.52 -17.83
N GLY A 168 6.42 -27.70 -16.77
CA GLY A 168 7.39 -28.78 -16.64
C GLY A 168 6.77 -29.98 -15.92
N VAL A 169 6.78 -31.13 -16.55
CA VAL A 169 6.30 -32.37 -15.95
C VAL A 169 7.50 -33.28 -15.69
N ARG A 170 7.67 -33.69 -14.43
CA ARG A 170 8.72 -34.65 -14.06
C ARG A 170 8.24 -36.06 -14.39
N LEU A 171 9.00 -36.76 -15.16
CA LEU A 171 8.73 -38.15 -15.52
C LEU A 171 9.25 -39.12 -14.43
N PRO A 172 8.80 -40.39 -14.42
CA PRO A 172 9.27 -41.39 -13.46
C PRO A 172 10.79 -41.64 -13.49
N ASP A 173 11.42 -41.48 -14.64
CA ASP A 173 12.87 -41.55 -14.84
C ASP A 173 13.66 -40.33 -14.34
N LYS A 174 12.98 -39.40 -13.62
CA LYS A 174 13.50 -38.12 -13.10
C LYS A 174 13.82 -37.07 -14.19
N THR A 175 13.63 -37.33 -15.46
CA THR A 175 13.73 -36.32 -16.50
C THR A 175 12.55 -35.36 -16.44
N SER A 176 12.72 -34.16 -16.97
CA SER A 176 11.65 -33.17 -17.04
C SER A 176 11.35 -32.81 -18.47
N ILE A 177 10.08 -32.88 -18.85
CA ILE A 177 9.61 -32.48 -20.18
C ILE A 177 8.74 -31.24 -20.09
N ARG A 178 8.86 -30.37 -21.10
CA ARG A 178 7.96 -29.22 -21.25
C ARG A 178 6.71 -29.66 -21.99
N ARG A 179 5.54 -29.35 -21.42
CA ARG A 179 4.24 -29.51 -22.10
C ARG A 179 3.60 -28.15 -22.26
N THR A 180 3.00 -27.93 -23.43
CA THR A 180 2.34 -26.66 -23.75
C THR A 180 0.88 -26.94 -24.08
N TYR A 181 -0.01 -26.16 -23.46
CA TYR A 181 -1.45 -26.22 -23.64
C TYR A 181 -1.96 -24.88 -24.16
N THR A 182 -3.05 -24.90 -24.92
CA THR A 182 -3.77 -23.67 -25.29
C THR A 182 -4.81 -23.37 -24.22
N GLN A 183 -4.77 -22.17 -23.65
CA GLN A 183 -5.79 -21.65 -22.75
C GLN A 183 -6.63 -20.60 -23.46
N GLY A 184 -7.94 -20.54 -23.14
CA GLY A 184 -8.84 -19.48 -23.58
C GLY A 184 -9.57 -18.86 -22.40
N ILE A 185 -10.05 -17.66 -22.59
CA ILE A 185 -10.88 -16.94 -21.62
C ILE A 185 -12.29 -17.52 -21.69
N THR A 186 -12.76 -18.17 -20.62
CA THR A 186 -14.09 -18.77 -20.53
C THR A 186 -15.06 -17.94 -19.70
N LYS A 187 -14.56 -17.08 -18.81
CA LYS A 187 -15.40 -16.16 -18.03
C LYS A 187 -14.69 -14.81 -17.87
N ILE A 188 -15.45 -13.73 -17.96
CA ILE A 188 -14.99 -12.36 -17.71
C ILE A 188 -15.87 -11.73 -16.64
N THR A 189 -15.24 -11.24 -15.57
CA THR A 189 -15.86 -10.39 -14.55
C THR A 189 -15.14 -9.03 -14.50
N PRO A 190 -15.65 -8.02 -13.83
CA PRO A 190 -14.92 -6.76 -13.66
C PRO A 190 -13.57 -6.92 -12.96
N ARG A 191 -13.40 -7.93 -12.11
CA ARG A 191 -12.20 -8.16 -11.29
C ARG A 191 -11.23 -9.15 -11.93
N TYR A 192 -11.74 -10.28 -12.44
CA TYR A 192 -10.90 -11.36 -12.96
C TYR A 192 -11.51 -12.03 -14.20
N CYS A 193 -10.61 -12.61 -15.00
CA CYS A 193 -10.95 -13.54 -16.07
C CYS A 193 -10.57 -14.96 -15.66
N VAL A 194 -11.41 -15.93 -16.02
CA VAL A 194 -11.09 -17.36 -15.92
C VAL A 194 -10.53 -17.83 -17.24
N LEU A 195 -9.40 -18.53 -17.18
CA LEU A 195 -8.78 -19.17 -18.33
C LEU A 195 -8.76 -20.67 -18.11
N GLU A 196 -9.21 -21.41 -19.09
CA GLU A 196 -9.24 -22.87 -19.06
C GLU A 196 -8.51 -23.47 -20.26
N THR A 197 -8.01 -24.67 -20.07
CA THR A 197 -7.43 -25.43 -21.19
C THR A 197 -8.51 -25.70 -22.22
N LEU A 198 -8.23 -25.37 -23.48
CA LEU A 198 -9.14 -25.62 -24.59
C LEU A 198 -8.91 -26.99 -25.20
N VAL A 199 -10.02 -27.60 -25.68
CA VAL A 199 -9.95 -28.79 -26.53
C VAL A 199 -9.33 -28.38 -27.86
N GLY A 200 -8.15 -28.92 -28.18
CA GLY A 200 -7.43 -28.66 -29.41
C GLY A 200 -6.81 -29.96 -29.94
N ASN A 201 -6.03 -29.88 -31.02
CA ASN A 201 -5.31 -31.03 -31.56
C ASN A 201 -4.09 -31.31 -30.65
N PRO A 202 -4.13 -32.28 -29.74
CA PRO A 202 -3.14 -32.40 -28.70
C PRO A 202 -1.92 -33.18 -29.23
N THR A 203 -0.75 -32.58 -29.07
CA THR A 203 0.53 -33.29 -29.16
C THR A 203 0.85 -34.08 -27.88
N ALA A 204 0.04 -33.92 -26.84
CA ALA A 204 0.18 -34.56 -25.53
C ALA A 204 -1.21 -34.80 -24.91
N PRO A 205 -1.37 -35.72 -23.95
CA PRO A 205 -2.61 -35.94 -23.23
C PRO A 205 -3.10 -34.61 -22.62
N LEU A 206 -4.33 -34.24 -22.94
CA LEU A 206 -4.95 -33.02 -22.38
C LEU A 206 -5.10 -33.15 -20.87
N LYS A 207 -4.91 -32.05 -20.20
CA LYS A 207 -5.10 -31.89 -18.75
C LYS A 207 -5.85 -30.60 -18.48
N GLN A 208 -6.75 -30.64 -17.52
CA GLN A 208 -7.50 -29.48 -17.08
C GLN A 208 -6.57 -28.56 -16.28
N TRP A 209 -6.52 -27.30 -16.69
CA TRP A 209 -5.84 -26.21 -15.98
C TRP A 209 -6.77 -25.01 -15.97
N THR A 210 -7.16 -24.60 -14.79
CA THR A 210 -7.95 -23.37 -14.57
C THR A 210 -7.05 -22.32 -13.94
N MET A 211 -7.05 -21.12 -14.51
CA MET A 211 -6.29 -19.99 -13.99
C MET A 211 -7.17 -18.77 -13.91
N HIS A 212 -7.04 -18.03 -12.82
CA HIS A 212 -7.65 -16.71 -12.66
C HIS A 212 -6.59 -15.64 -12.83
N ILE A 213 -6.90 -14.62 -13.63
CA ILE A 213 -6.04 -13.45 -13.81
C ILE A 213 -6.87 -12.18 -13.66
N ALA A 214 -6.26 -11.11 -13.18
CA ALA A 214 -6.96 -9.83 -13.10
C ALA A 214 -7.39 -9.36 -14.51
N THR A 215 -8.64 -8.96 -14.68
CA THR A 215 -9.21 -8.52 -15.97
C THR A 215 -8.41 -7.35 -16.56
N GLY A 216 -7.92 -6.45 -15.70
CA GLY A 216 -7.06 -5.34 -16.11
C GLY A 216 -5.71 -5.74 -16.71
N THR A 217 -5.27 -7.01 -16.57
CA THR A 217 -4.01 -7.51 -17.17
C THR A 217 -4.20 -8.02 -18.59
N VAL A 218 -5.43 -8.28 -19.01
CA VAL A 218 -5.74 -8.63 -20.40
C VAL A 218 -5.61 -7.38 -21.26
N PRO A 219 -4.89 -7.43 -22.40
CA PRO A 219 -4.84 -6.30 -23.31
C PRO A 219 -6.24 -5.82 -23.72
N LYS A 220 -6.50 -4.52 -23.60
CA LYS A 220 -7.85 -3.94 -23.75
C LYS A 220 -8.51 -4.24 -25.10
N ASN A 221 -7.73 -4.24 -26.17
CA ASN A 221 -8.20 -4.62 -27.51
C ASN A 221 -8.62 -6.10 -27.58
N ILE A 222 -7.89 -7.00 -26.94
CA ILE A 222 -8.22 -8.42 -26.88
C ILE A 222 -9.49 -8.63 -26.06
N LEU A 223 -9.56 -8.04 -24.86
CA LEU A 223 -10.74 -8.11 -24.00
C LEU A 223 -12.00 -7.65 -24.75
N ARG A 224 -11.89 -6.50 -25.44
CA ARG A 224 -12.99 -5.96 -26.25
C ARG A 224 -13.40 -6.90 -27.38
N ASN A 225 -12.43 -7.47 -28.12
CA ASN A 225 -12.71 -8.39 -29.22
C ASN A 225 -13.43 -9.64 -28.73
N VAL A 226 -12.99 -10.21 -27.61
CA VAL A 226 -13.64 -11.38 -26.97
C VAL A 226 -15.07 -11.05 -26.55
N LEU A 227 -15.33 -9.89 -25.97
CA LEU A 227 -16.67 -9.44 -25.60
C LEU A 227 -17.56 -9.21 -26.81
N LEU A 228 -17.05 -8.58 -27.87
CA LEU A 228 -17.81 -8.34 -29.10
C LEU A 228 -18.14 -9.64 -29.85
N SER A 229 -17.28 -10.66 -29.79
CA SER A 229 -17.55 -11.96 -30.42
C SER A 229 -18.71 -12.72 -29.80
N ARG A 230 -19.14 -12.33 -28.58
CA ARG A 230 -20.28 -12.90 -27.86
C ARG A 230 -21.61 -12.34 -28.32
N ILE A 231 -21.63 -11.17 -28.93
CA ILE A 231 -22.88 -10.51 -29.35
C ILE A 231 -23.61 -11.39 -30.36
N LYS A 232 -24.78 -11.91 -29.96
CA LYS A 232 -25.59 -12.80 -30.79
C LYS A 232 -26.47 -12.03 -31.78
N ASP A 233 -27.02 -10.91 -31.34
CA ASP A 233 -27.88 -10.07 -32.16
C ASP A 233 -27.33 -8.65 -32.26
N PRO A 234 -26.54 -8.33 -33.30
CA PRO A 234 -25.97 -7.01 -33.48
C PRO A 234 -27.00 -5.89 -33.74
N SER A 235 -28.26 -6.21 -33.91
CA SER A 235 -29.33 -5.21 -34.08
C SER A 235 -29.87 -4.67 -32.76
N LYS A 236 -29.59 -5.34 -31.63
CA LYS A 236 -30.02 -4.95 -30.29
C LYS A 236 -28.91 -4.21 -29.53
N PRO A 237 -29.24 -3.13 -28.83
CA PRO A 237 -28.28 -2.33 -28.11
C PRO A 237 -27.85 -2.92 -26.76
N ASP A 238 -28.65 -3.80 -26.15
CA ASP A 238 -28.50 -4.25 -24.75
C ASP A 238 -27.13 -4.89 -24.48
N GLU A 239 -26.70 -5.84 -25.34
CA GLU A 239 -25.40 -6.50 -25.18
C GLU A 239 -24.21 -5.53 -25.32
N PHE A 240 -24.37 -4.45 -26.07
CA PHE A 240 -23.35 -3.40 -26.16
C PHE A 240 -23.32 -2.53 -24.91
N PHE A 241 -24.49 -2.23 -24.31
CA PHE A 241 -24.54 -1.55 -23.01
C PHE A 241 -23.89 -2.37 -21.90
N ASP A 242 -24.07 -3.69 -21.90
CA ASP A 242 -23.43 -4.59 -20.95
C ASP A 242 -21.91 -4.50 -21.03
N ILE A 243 -21.35 -4.42 -22.23
CA ILE A 243 -19.89 -4.22 -22.43
C ILE A 243 -19.43 -2.86 -21.86
N ALA A 244 -20.18 -1.80 -22.14
CA ALA A 244 -19.86 -0.47 -21.60
C ALA A 244 -19.97 -0.48 -20.06
N TYR A 245 -20.95 -1.20 -19.50
CA TYR A 245 -21.15 -1.34 -18.06
C TYR A 245 -20.03 -2.15 -17.40
N LEU A 246 -19.54 -3.22 -18.04
CA LEU A 246 -18.36 -3.94 -17.57
C LEU A 246 -17.14 -3.00 -17.43
N PHE A 247 -16.84 -2.22 -18.46
CA PHE A 247 -15.72 -1.26 -18.39
C PHE A 247 -15.94 -0.19 -17.31
N GLN A 248 -17.20 0.24 -17.09
CA GLN A 248 -17.54 1.12 -15.99
C GLN A 248 -17.26 0.48 -14.63
N GLN A 249 -17.66 -0.78 -14.41
CA GLN A 249 -17.38 -1.52 -13.17
C GLN A 249 -15.90 -1.82 -12.98
N MET A 250 -15.14 -2.02 -14.05
CA MET A 250 -13.68 -2.11 -14.01
C MET A 250 -12.99 -0.77 -13.63
N GLY A 251 -13.72 0.34 -13.58
CA GLY A 251 -13.16 1.67 -13.39
C GLY A 251 -12.45 2.24 -14.62
N ASP A 252 -12.57 1.58 -15.79
CA ASP A 252 -12.04 2.11 -17.06
C ASP A 252 -13.08 3.02 -17.74
N TYR A 253 -13.30 4.17 -17.15
CA TYR A 253 -14.29 5.15 -17.62
C TYR A 253 -13.98 5.69 -19.01
N LYS A 254 -12.71 5.59 -19.45
CA LYS A 254 -12.35 5.97 -20.82
C LYS A 254 -12.92 4.99 -21.83
N LEU A 255 -12.69 3.69 -21.64
CA LEU A 255 -13.26 2.65 -22.51
C LEU A 255 -14.78 2.62 -22.44
N ALA A 256 -15.38 2.70 -21.25
CA ALA A 256 -16.82 2.79 -21.10
C ALA A 256 -17.42 3.93 -21.93
N SER A 257 -16.80 5.12 -21.91
CA SER A 257 -17.24 6.27 -22.70
C SER A 257 -16.99 6.09 -24.22
N GLU A 258 -15.95 5.34 -24.61
CA GLU A 258 -15.69 4.99 -26.01
C GLU A 258 -16.74 4.02 -26.55
N GLU A 259 -17.13 2.98 -25.77
CA GLU A 259 -18.19 2.07 -26.15
C GLU A 259 -19.54 2.80 -26.28
N LEU A 260 -19.90 3.67 -25.33
CA LEU A 260 -21.11 4.47 -25.43
C LEU A 260 -21.16 5.36 -26.69
N ARG A 261 -20.01 5.91 -27.14
CA ARG A 261 -19.94 6.65 -28.41
C ARG A 261 -20.21 5.76 -29.63
N GLN A 262 -19.72 4.52 -29.61
CA GLN A 262 -19.98 3.56 -30.68
C GLN A 262 -21.45 3.12 -30.70
N ILE A 263 -22.07 2.94 -29.53
CA ILE A 263 -23.51 2.68 -29.41
C ILE A 263 -24.30 3.86 -29.98
N GLU A 264 -23.94 5.11 -29.66
CA GLU A 264 -24.60 6.32 -30.18
C GLU A 264 -24.54 6.38 -31.71
N SER A 265 -23.40 6.03 -32.30
CA SER A 265 -23.22 6.01 -33.76
C SER A 265 -24.05 4.90 -34.44
N LYS A 266 -24.21 3.75 -33.78
CA LYS A 266 -24.94 2.59 -34.32
C LYS A 266 -26.45 2.68 -34.09
N PHE A 267 -26.87 3.29 -32.99
CA PHE A 267 -28.25 3.42 -32.54
C PHE A 267 -28.63 4.89 -32.24
N PRO A 268 -28.80 5.75 -33.27
CA PRO A 268 -28.99 7.19 -33.05
C PRO A 268 -30.22 7.55 -32.22
N GLY A 269 -31.26 6.66 -32.19
CA GLY A 269 -32.48 6.85 -31.39
C GLY A 269 -32.25 6.81 -29.87
N LEU A 270 -31.05 6.37 -29.38
CA LEU A 270 -30.74 6.24 -27.97
C LEU A 270 -29.88 7.40 -27.42
N LYS A 271 -29.78 8.50 -28.17
CA LYS A 271 -28.86 9.63 -27.87
C LYS A 271 -29.06 10.19 -26.44
N ASP A 272 -30.31 10.37 -26.01
CA ASP A 272 -30.59 10.95 -24.69
C ASP A 272 -30.23 9.98 -23.55
N GLN A 273 -30.53 8.68 -23.73
CA GLN A 273 -30.12 7.65 -22.78
C GLN A 273 -28.60 7.58 -22.65
N ILE A 274 -27.89 7.60 -23.79
CA ILE A 274 -26.42 7.56 -23.80
C ILE A 274 -25.82 8.81 -23.16
N ARG A 275 -26.41 9.99 -23.40
CA ARG A 275 -25.99 11.23 -22.74
C ARG A 275 -26.07 11.10 -21.21
N THR A 276 -27.19 10.60 -20.69
CA THR A 276 -27.39 10.36 -19.25
C THR A 276 -26.33 9.41 -18.69
N GLN A 277 -26.03 8.31 -19.37
CA GLN A 277 -24.99 7.37 -18.94
C GLN A 277 -23.57 8.00 -18.98
N ARG A 278 -23.28 8.80 -19.99
CA ARG A 278 -21.99 9.51 -20.08
C ARG A 278 -21.82 10.54 -18.96
N ASP A 279 -22.87 11.24 -18.59
CA ASP A 279 -22.87 12.17 -17.46
C ASP A 279 -22.62 11.41 -16.14
N ARG A 280 -23.29 10.25 -15.94
CA ARG A 280 -23.04 9.37 -14.80
C ARG A 280 -21.58 8.89 -14.75
N ILE A 281 -21.00 8.45 -15.87
CA ILE A 281 -19.59 8.06 -15.98
C ILE A 281 -18.68 9.24 -15.63
N GLY A 282 -19.05 10.46 -16.02
CA GLY A 282 -18.32 11.69 -15.67
C GLY A 282 -18.24 11.89 -14.15
N GLN A 283 -19.35 11.70 -13.42
CA GLN A 283 -19.39 11.78 -11.97
C GLN A 283 -18.54 10.68 -11.31
N LEU A 284 -18.65 9.43 -11.78
CA LEU A 284 -17.86 8.30 -11.26
C LEU A 284 -16.36 8.53 -11.46
N LYS A 285 -15.96 9.05 -12.62
CA LYS A 285 -14.57 9.42 -12.91
C LYS A 285 -14.08 10.53 -11.96
N ALA A 286 -14.90 11.54 -11.71
CA ALA A 286 -14.56 12.61 -10.79
C ALA A 286 -14.36 12.07 -9.36
N ARG A 287 -15.25 11.20 -8.88
CA ARG A 287 -15.08 10.52 -7.58
C ARG A 287 -13.82 9.64 -7.52
N GLN A 288 -13.44 9.00 -8.64
CA GLN A 288 -12.18 8.26 -8.70
C GLN A 288 -10.97 9.19 -8.55
N ILE A 289 -11.01 10.37 -9.18
CA ILE A 289 -9.96 11.39 -9.05
C ILE A 289 -9.89 11.90 -7.60
N LEU A 290 -11.03 12.14 -6.93
CA LEU A 290 -11.06 12.55 -5.53
C LEU A 290 -10.41 11.49 -4.61
N ARG A 291 -10.74 10.21 -4.79
CA ARG A 291 -10.06 9.13 -4.04
C ARG A 291 -8.56 9.10 -4.28
N GLU A 292 -8.10 9.35 -5.50
CA GLU A 292 -6.67 9.45 -5.78
C GLU A 292 -6.04 10.69 -5.12
N ILE A 293 -6.76 11.82 -5.09
CA ILE A 293 -6.34 13.04 -4.39
C ILE A 293 -6.16 12.75 -2.89
N ASP A 294 -7.11 12.09 -2.25
CA ASP A 294 -7.01 11.71 -0.85
C ASP A 294 -5.79 10.81 -0.59
N LEU A 295 -5.59 9.78 -1.42
CA LEU A 295 -4.41 8.93 -1.35
C LEU A 295 -3.10 9.73 -1.47
N ARG A 296 -3.04 10.72 -2.38
CA ARG A 296 -1.88 11.59 -2.56
C ARG A 296 -1.65 12.51 -1.35
N LYS A 297 -2.73 13.06 -0.78
CA LYS A 297 -2.67 13.86 0.46
C LYS A 297 -2.14 13.01 1.62
N ASP A 298 -2.68 11.81 1.81
CA ASP A 298 -2.26 10.87 2.85
C ASP A 298 -0.79 10.45 2.68
N SER A 299 -0.33 10.38 1.44
CA SER A 299 1.07 10.09 1.09
C SER A 299 1.99 11.31 1.14
N GLY A 300 1.46 12.51 1.48
CA GLY A 300 2.23 13.76 1.56
C GLY A 300 2.54 14.40 0.20
N GLN A 301 1.83 14.01 -0.86
CA GLN A 301 2.04 14.47 -2.24
C GLN A 301 1.05 15.59 -2.59
N PHE A 302 1.11 16.69 -1.85
CA PHE A 302 0.13 17.76 -1.88
C PHE A 302 0.09 18.55 -3.18
N ASP A 303 1.24 18.77 -3.83
CA ASP A 303 1.28 19.47 -5.12
C ASP A 303 0.65 18.65 -6.24
N LEU A 304 0.87 17.31 -6.21
CA LEU A 304 0.19 16.41 -7.14
C LEU A 304 -1.31 16.38 -6.89
N ALA A 305 -1.74 16.34 -5.62
CA ALA A 305 -3.15 16.40 -5.25
C ALA A 305 -3.80 17.69 -5.77
N LEU A 306 -3.14 18.84 -5.58
CA LEU A 306 -3.60 20.14 -6.09
C LEU A 306 -3.65 20.18 -7.64
N GLN A 307 -2.66 19.64 -8.32
CA GLN A 307 -2.67 19.55 -9.77
C GLN A 307 -3.84 18.69 -10.27
N MET A 308 -4.11 17.57 -9.60
CA MET A 308 -5.23 16.69 -9.94
C MET A 308 -6.59 17.35 -9.70
N ALA A 309 -6.73 18.18 -8.68
CA ALA A 309 -7.96 18.93 -8.39
C ALA A 309 -8.34 19.94 -9.49
N LYS A 310 -7.38 20.38 -10.29
CA LYS A 310 -7.57 21.33 -11.40
C LYS A 310 -7.98 20.67 -12.73
N VAL A 311 -7.85 19.34 -12.85
CA VAL A 311 -8.05 18.64 -14.14
C VAL A 311 -9.52 18.53 -14.58
N PRO A 312 -10.52 18.27 -13.69
CA PRO A 312 -11.89 18.09 -14.12
C PRO A 312 -12.55 19.38 -14.62
N ALA A 313 -13.41 19.23 -15.63
CA ALA A 313 -14.32 20.30 -16.06
C ALA A 313 -15.43 20.46 -15.00
N LYS A 314 -15.19 21.29 -13.99
CA LYS A 314 -16.03 21.45 -12.79
C LYS A 314 -17.47 21.86 -13.11
N ASP A 315 -17.72 22.53 -14.22
CA ASP A 315 -19.06 23.00 -14.63
C ASP A 315 -20.06 21.85 -14.93
N ARG A 316 -19.54 20.64 -15.17
CA ARG A 316 -20.35 19.44 -15.48
C ARG A 316 -20.48 18.50 -14.30
N LEU A 317 -19.94 18.87 -13.15
CA LEU A 317 -19.97 18.03 -11.95
C LEU A 317 -21.20 18.37 -11.09
N ALA A 318 -21.70 17.36 -10.36
CA ALA A 318 -22.67 17.58 -9.31
C ALA A 318 -22.11 18.54 -8.24
N GLY A 319 -22.98 19.35 -7.65
CA GLY A 319 -22.57 20.42 -6.71
C GLY A 319 -21.71 19.91 -5.55
N GLU A 320 -22.04 18.76 -4.99
CA GLU A 320 -21.25 18.12 -3.92
C GLU A 320 -19.83 17.78 -4.39
N ILE A 321 -19.69 17.08 -5.52
CA ILE A 321 -18.39 16.69 -6.07
C ILE A 321 -17.54 17.92 -6.43
N LYS A 322 -18.19 18.95 -6.99
CA LYS A 322 -17.53 20.23 -7.28
C LYS A 322 -16.99 20.87 -6.00
N ALA A 323 -17.80 20.91 -4.95
CA ALA A 323 -17.42 21.47 -3.65
C ALA A 323 -16.22 20.74 -3.05
N GLU A 324 -16.14 19.40 -3.18
CA GLU A 324 -14.98 18.63 -2.71
C GLU A 324 -13.69 19.05 -3.44
N PHE A 325 -13.72 19.23 -4.77
CA PHE A 325 -12.56 19.75 -5.52
C PHE A 325 -12.17 21.17 -5.10
N ASP A 326 -13.14 22.06 -4.89
CA ASP A 326 -12.89 23.43 -4.47
C ASP A 326 -12.33 23.48 -3.04
N ASN A 327 -12.75 22.56 -2.16
CA ASN A 327 -12.19 22.39 -0.81
C ASN A 327 -10.73 21.97 -0.84
N VAL A 328 -10.33 21.02 -1.72
CA VAL A 328 -8.92 20.62 -1.87
C VAL A 328 -8.05 21.84 -2.20
N GLU A 329 -8.49 22.68 -3.13
CA GLU A 329 -7.74 23.90 -3.49
C GLU A 329 -7.65 24.90 -2.34
N SER A 330 -8.78 25.15 -1.65
CA SER A 330 -8.83 26.11 -0.54
C SER A 330 -8.00 25.64 0.66
N GLU A 331 -8.08 24.38 1.03
CA GLU A 331 -7.27 23.77 2.11
C GLU A 331 -5.78 23.88 1.84
N GLU A 332 -5.37 23.62 0.59
CA GLU A 332 -3.95 23.68 0.23
C GLU A 332 -3.41 25.11 0.25
N LEU A 333 -4.17 26.07 -0.26
CA LEU A 333 -3.80 27.48 -0.20
C LEU A 333 -3.75 27.99 1.25
N ALA A 334 -4.70 27.57 2.08
CA ALA A 334 -4.72 27.91 3.49
C ALA A 334 -3.51 27.32 4.25
N ALA A 335 -3.13 26.08 3.93
CA ALA A 335 -1.95 25.45 4.52
C ALA A 335 -0.66 26.18 4.16
N ARG A 336 -0.46 26.55 2.90
CA ARG A 336 0.70 27.35 2.46
C ARG A 336 0.77 28.69 3.17
N LYS A 337 -0.37 29.39 3.23
CA LYS A 337 -0.47 30.68 3.92
C LYS A 337 -0.11 30.56 5.42
N ARG A 338 -0.55 29.49 6.09
CA ARG A 338 -0.17 29.24 7.49
C ARG A 338 1.34 29.07 7.66
N VAL A 339 1.97 28.24 6.81
CA VAL A 339 3.42 28.03 6.83
C VAL A 339 4.17 29.36 6.65
N ASP A 340 3.75 30.19 5.69
CA ASP A 340 4.39 31.49 5.42
C ASP A 340 4.18 32.48 6.57
N GLN A 341 3.01 32.50 7.19
CA GLN A 341 2.74 33.31 8.38
C GLN A 341 3.58 32.86 9.58
N THR A 342 3.67 31.54 9.81
CA THR A 342 4.50 30.96 10.87
C THR A 342 5.98 31.31 10.66
N ARG A 343 6.47 31.18 9.42
CA ARG A 343 7.85 31.56 9.04
C ARG A 343 8.12 33.03 9.34
N SER A 344 7.26 33.91 8.85
CA SER A 344 7.41 35.34 9.04
C SER A 344 7.36 35.74 10.52
N SER A 345 6.46 35.15 11.30
CA SER A 345 6.35 35.39 12.75
C SER A 345 7.61 34.92 13.50
N ALA A 346 8.16 33.73 13.17
CA ALA A 346 9.36 33.21 13.81
C ALA A 346 10.60 34.05 13.48
N ILE A 347 10.73 34.49 12.22
CA ILE A 347 11.85 35.36 11.80
C ILE A 347 11.74 36.74 12.48
N GLU A 348 10.56 37.31 12.55
CA GLU A 348 10.37 38.62 13.21
C GLU A 348 10.69 38.56 14.71
N LEU A 349 10.34 37.45 15.39
CA LEU A 349 10.69 37.23 16.79
C LEU A 349 12.21 37.32 17.01
N THR A 350 13.03 36.77 16.09
CA THR A 350 14.49 36.79 16.22
C THR A 350 15.07 38.22 16.21
N LYS A 351 14.36 39.20 15.65
CA LYS A 351 14.79 40.61 15.61
C LYS A 351 14.37 41.38 16.87
N GLN A 352 13.35 40.91 17.59
CA GLN A 352 12.80 41.58 18.76
C GLN A 352 13.60 41.30 20.04
N VAL A 353 14.40 40.23 20.06
CA VAL A 353 15.13 39.84 21.26
C VAL A 353 16.45 40.59 21.37
N GLN A 354 16.68 41.20 22.51
CA GLN A 354 17.87 41.98 22.80
C GLN A 354 18.64 41.42 24.02
N ASN A 355 19.86 41.87 24.23
CA ASN A 355 20.76 41.49 25.35
C ASN A 355 21.03 39.98 25.43
N LEU A 356 21.35 39.38 24.30
CA LEU A 356 21.70 37.96 24.19
C LEU A 356 23.22 37.78 24.40
N SER A 357 23.59 36.63 24.98
CA SER A 357 24.98 36.16 24.98
C SER A 357 25.44 35.73 23.58
N ASN A 358 26.74 35.59 23.35
CA ASN A 358 27.28 35.13 22.06
C ASN A 358 26.72 33.77 21.66
N GLU A 359 26.59 32.82 22.60
CA GLU A 359 26.01 31.47 22.37
C GLU A 359 24.54 31.55 22.00
N GLN A 360 23.78 32.43 22.65
CA GLN A 360 22.38 32.67 22.32
C GLN A 360 22.21 33.29 20.93
N ILE A 361 23.08 34.23 20.56
CA ILE A 361 23.10 34.85 19.22
C ILE A 361 23.34 33.77 18.15
N GLU A 362 24.30 32.87 18.38
CA GLU A 362 24.58 31.77 17.46
C GLU A 362 23.36 30.84 17.31
N ALA A 363 22.73 30.43 18.41
CA ALA A 363 21.53 29.63 18.39
C ALA A 363 20.37 30.31 17.63
N VAL A 364 20.22 31.63 17.77
CA VAL A 364 19.21 32.42 17.03
C VAL A 364 19.51 32.45 15.54
N HIS A 365 20.78 32.62 15.14
CA HIS A 365 21.16 32.61 13.73
C HIS A 365 20.88 31.25 13.09
N ARG A 366 21.28 30.17 13.74
CA ARG A 366 21.02 28.80 13.27
C ARG A 366 19.51 28.53 13.16
N PHE A 367 18.74 28.93 14.16
CA PHE A 367 17.28 28.79 14.11
C PHE A 367 16.67 29.55 12.94
N ARG A 368 17.04 30.83 12.75
CA ARG A 368 16.52 31.66 11.66
C ARG A 368 16.82 31.04 10.30
N ASP A 369 18.09 30.63 10.09
CA ASP A 369 18.53 30.09 8.81
C ASP A 369 17.82 28.77 8.48
N GLU A 370 17.61 27.91 9.48
CA GLU A 370 16.85 26.67 9.31
C GLU A 370 15.34 26.92 9.06
N ILE A 371 14.72 27.87 9.77
CA ILE A 371 13.30 28.22 9.56
C ILE A 371 13.08 28.81 8.17
N GLU A 372 14.02 29.61 7.67
CA GLU A 372 13.91 30.20 6.33
C GLU A 372 13.89 29.13 5.24
N VAL A 373 14.75 28.13 5.34
CA VAL A 373 14.97 27.08 4.33
C VAL A 373 14.04 25.88 4.54
N ASP A 374 13.93 25.41 5.78
CA ASP A 374 13.40 24.10 6.12
C ASP A 374 11.95 24.07 6.59
N LEU A 375 11.41 25.22 7.05
CA LEU A 375 10.02 25.25 7.52
C LEU A 375 9.05 24.96 6.39
N ASN A 376 8.26 23.92 6.59
CA ASN A 376 7.28 23.47 5.63
C ASN A 376 6.06 22.83 6.33
N ARG A 377 5.10 22.33 5.58
CA ARG A 377 3.85 21.76 6.09
C ARG A 377 4.06 20.55 7.03
N PHE A 378 5.15 19.80 6.91
CA PHE A 378 5.39 18.60 7.72
C PHE A 378 6.00 18.89 9.09
N ASN A 379 6.56 20.08 9.26
CA ASN A 379 7.23 20.46 10.50
C ASN A 379 6.70 21.77 11.13
N GLU A 380 5.74 22.46 10.50
CA GLU A 380 5.10 23.66 11.02
C GLU A 380 4.56 23.47 12.46
N SER A 381 3.96 22.30 12.73
CA SER A 381 3.39 21.97 14.04
C SER A 381 4.41 21.98 15.18
N ARG A 382 5.71 21.89 14.90
CA ARG A 382 6.77 22.01 15.90
C ARG A 382 6.78 23.35 16.59
N LEU A 383 6.36 24.40 15.89
CA LEU A 383 6.26 25.77 16.42
C LEU A 383 4.93 26.08 17.10
N ALA A 384 4.03 25.11 17.26
CA ALA A 384 2.69 25.37 17.78
C ALA A 384 2.69 25.92 19.22
N ALA A 385 3.64 25.53 20.07
CA ALA A 385 3.77 26.09 21.41
C ALA A 385 4.07 27.59 21.37
N TYR A 386 5.03 28.00 20.54
CA TYR A 386 5.35 29.39 20.29
C TYR A 386 4.16 30.16 19.67
N ILE A 387 3.56 29.65 18.61
CA ILE A 387 2.48 30.34 17.88
C ILE A 387 1.27 30.64 18.77
N ARG A 388 0.92 29.74 19.70
CA ARG A 388 -0.15 29.98 20.68
C ARG A 388 0.11 31.18 21.58
N LEU A 389 1.38 31.45 21.89
CA LEU A 389 1.80 32.53 22.81
C LEU A 389 2.45 33.71 22.09
N ALA A 390 2.52 33.71 20.77
CA ALA A 390 3.18 34.74 19.97
C ALA A 390 2.63 36.15 20.27
N ASN A 391 1.32 36.25 20.43
CA ASN A 391 0.63 37.52 20.68
C ASN A 391 0.42 37.86 22.19
N ASP A 392 0.88 37.01 23.10
CA ASP A 392 0.78 37.27 24.54
C ASP A 392 1.80 38.34 24.93
N VAL A 393 1.30 39.54 25.28
CA VAL A 393 2.15 40.68 25.70
C VAL A 393 2.76 40.50 27.08
N SER A 394 2.25 39.58 27.89
CA SER A 394 2.77 39.31 29.24
C SER A 394 4.02 38.42 29.21
N MET A 395 4.22 37.65 28.12
CA MET A 395 5.36 36.77 27.97
C MET A 395 6.57 37.49 27.35
N PRO A 396 7.75 37.47 28.00
CA PRO A 396 8.97 38.07 27.46
C PRO A 396 9.38 37.47 26.14
N ALA A 397 9.95 38.29 25.23
CA ALA A 397 10.40 37.84 23.92
C ALA A 397 11.47 36.74 24.02
N GLN A 398 12.30 36.73 25.05
CA GLN A 398 13.30 35.65 25.29
C GLN A 398 12.64 34.30 25.58
N GLN A 399 11.54 34.25 26.34
CA GLN A 399 10.81 33.02 26.60
C GLN A 399 10.10 32.52 25.33
N LYS A 400 9.50 33.42 24.54
CA LYS A 400 8.93 33.06 23.22
C LYS A 400 9.98 32.48 22.29
N LEU A 401 11.18 33.05 22.27
CA LEU A 401 12.30 32.56 21.48
C LEU A 401 12.75 31.17 21.95
N ALA A 402 12.82 30.95 23.25
CA ALA A 402 13.14 29.63 23.80
C ALA A 402 12.13 28.58 23.39
N LEU A 403 10.81 28.89 23.46
CA LEU A 403 9.76 28.01 22.96
C LEU A 403 9.85 27.73 21.46
N ALA A 404 10.21 28.75 20.67
CA ALA A 404 10.34 28.57 19.21
C ALA A 404 11.53 27.65 18.86
N ILE A 405 12.72 27.90 19.43
CA ILE A 405 13.92 27.10 19.17
C ILE A 405 13.75 25.68 19.70
N SER A 406 13.32 25.51 20.95
CA SER A 406 13.13 24.18 21.54
C SER A 406 12.02 23.42 20.85
N GLY A 407 10.91 24.08 20.51
CA GLY A 407 9.84 23.48 19.72
C GLY A 407 10.31 22.99 18.36
N TRP A 408 11.15 23.77 17.68
CA TRP A 408 11.77 23.37 16.41
C TRP A 408 12.63 22.12 16.53
N LEU A 409 13.41 22.01 17.60
CA LEU A 409 14.38 20.93 17.82
C LEU A 409 13.77 19.68 18.47
N LEU A 410 12.79 19.83 19.35
CA LEU A 410 12.22 18.78 20.18
C LEU A 410 10.76 18.43 19.85
N GLY A 411 10.11 19.25 19.02
CA GLY A 411 8.65 19.21 18.83
C GLY A 411 7.89 20.03 19.87
N SER A 412 6.71 20.52 19.49
CA SER A 412 5.91 21.46 20.29
C SER A 412 5.58 20.96 21.72
N ASN A 413 5.37 19.65 21.90
CA ASN A 413 5.00 19.09 23.19
C ASN A 413 6.16 19.08 24.21
N ASN A 414 7.41 19.19 23.73
CA ASN A 414 8.62 19.20 24.54
C ASN A 414 9.29 20.59 24.55
N ALA A 415 8.56 21.62 24.13
CA ALA A 415 9.09 22.97 24.09
C ALA A 415 9.39 23.52 25.50
N ILE A 416 10.51 24.24 25.65
CA ILE A 416 11.08 24.74 26.91
C ILE A 416 11.15 26.26 26.86
N GLU A 417 10.73 26.94 27.94
CA GLU A 417 10.73 28.41 28.05
C GLU A 417 12.07 29.02 28.48
N ASN A 418 13.02 28.19 28.96
CA ASN A 418 14.31 28.65 29.47
C ASN A 418 15.35 28.74 28.35
N LEU A 419 15.70 29.96 27.94
CA LEU A 419 16.67 30.20 26.87
C LEU A 419 18.08 29.71 27.22
N ALA A 420 18.48 29.69 28.50
CA ALA A 420 19.78 29.19 28.92
C ALA A 420 19.96 27.68 28.62
N VAL A 421 18.88 26.88 28.79
CA VAL A 421 18.88 25.47 28.40
C VAL A 421 18.91 25.31 26.88
N VAL A 422 18.17 26.15 26.17
CA VAL A 422 17.96 26.02 24.73
C VAL A 422 19.20 26.39 23.90
N GLN A 423 20.03 27.32 24.39
CA GLN A 423 21.21 27.81 23.67
C GLN A 423 22.18 26.71 23.24
N SER A 424 22.33 25.63 24.05
CA SER A 424 23.24 24.52 23.75
C SER A 424 22.59 23.38 22.93
N MET A 425 21.30 23.47 22.58
CA MET A 425 20.59 22.36 21.93
C MET A 425 21.07 22.08 20.50
N PHE A 426 21.50 23.09 19.78
CA PHE A 426 22.08 22.88 18.44
C PHE A 426 23.39 22.10 18.51
N ASP A 427 24.27 22.42 19.47
CA ASP A 427 25.52 21.67 19.68
C ASP A 427 25.24 20.22 20.09
N VAL A 428 24.25 20.02 20.99
CA VAL A 428 23.82 18.68 21.39
C VAL A 428 23.32 17.90 20.19
N ARG A 429 22.53 18.52 19.29
CA ARG A 429 22.07 17.89 18.05
C ARG A 429 23.23 17.48 17.15
N ASP A 430 24.24 18.34 17.03
CA ASP A 430 25.42 18.04 16.19
C ASP A 430 26.25 16.89 16.80
N LEU A 431 26.42 16.84 18.11
CA LEU A 431 27.05 15.71 18.81
C LEU A 431 26.26 14.41 18.61
N VAL A 432 24.92 14.46 18.67
CA VAL A 432 24.05 13.29 18.38
C VAL A 432 24.23 12.83 16.93
N ARG A 433 24.29 13.76 15.96
CA ARG A 433 24.54 13.43 14.55
C ARG A 433 25.89 12.74 14.37
N GLU A 434 26.94 13.30 14.97
CA GLU A 434 28.26 12.71 14.92
C GLU A 434 28.30 11.32 15.57
N TYR A 435 27.64 11.14 16.73
CA TYR A 435 27.55 9.84 17.40
C TYR A 435 26.90 8.76 16.53
N LEU A 436 25.87 9.12 15.78
CA LEU A 436 25.09 8.19 14.95
C LEU A 436 25.70 7.95 13.56
N ALA A 437 26.67 8.78 13.14
CA ALA A 437 27.34 8.64 11.86
C ALA A 437 28.16 7.33 11.79
N GLU A 438 28.17 6.71 10.59
CA GLU A 438 28.87 5.44 10.37
C GLU A 438 30.37 5.54 10.58
N THR A 439 30.94 6.67 10.18
CA THR A 439 32.39 6.93 10.25
C THR A 439 32.92 7.18 11.66
N THR A 440 32.06 7.37 12.66
CA THR A 440 32.47 7.72 14.03
C THR A 440 33.01 6.50 14.77
N THR A 441 34.26 6.59 15.20
CA THR A 441 34.96 5.52 15.93
C THR A 441 34.36 5.29 17.32
N LEU A 442 34.54 4.10 17.89
CA LEU A 442 34.08 3.78 19.24
C LEU A 442 34.69 4.72 20.30
N GLN A 443 35.96 5.07 20.14
CA GLN A 443 36.64 6.01 21.04
C GLN A 443 35.99 7.40 21.00
N ARG A 444 35.67 7.92 19.80
CA ARG A 444 34.97 9.20 19.65
C ARG A 444 33.56 9.16 20.19
N ARG A 445 32.81 8.07 19.96
CA ARG A 445 31.48 7.89 20.56
C ARG A 445 31.52 7.94 22.09
N THR A 446 32.53 7.32 22.71
CA THR A 446 32.68 7.37 24.15
C THR A 446 33.01 8.82 24.64
N ALA A 447 33.78 9.59 23.89
CA ALA A 447 34.05 10.99 24.19
C ALA A 447 32.75 11.84 24.06
N ILE A 448 31.99 11.65 22.97
CA ILE A 448 30.71 12.35 22.75
C ILE A 448 29.72 12.10 23.91
N LEU A 449 29.61 10.88 24.44
CA LEU A 449 28.75 10.61 25.58
C LEU A 449 29.12 11.43 26.81
N LYS A 450 30.44 11.65 27.04
CA LYS A 450 30.89 12.51 28.15
C LYS A 450 30.60 13.99 27.87
N GLU A 451 30.78 14.43 26.63
CA GLU A 451 30.43 15.79 26.20
C GLU A 451 28.94 16.06 26.37
N LEU A 452 28.06 15.13 25.92
CA LEU A 452 26.62 15.22 26.10
C LEU A 452 26.22 15.30 27.58
N ALA A 453 26.82 14.45 28.42
CA ALA A 453 26.55 14.45 29.86
C ALA A 453 26.96 15.75 30.57
N SER A 454 27.86 16.55 30.00
CA SER A 454 28.27 17.86 30.53
C SER A 454 27.35 19.01 30.10
N LYS A 455 26.46 18.81 29.09
CA LYS A 455 25.57 19.84 28.60
C LYS A 455 24.23 19.79 29.36
N GLU A 456 23.67 20.94 29.71
CA GLU A 456 22.37 21.04 30.39
C GLU A 456 21.22 20.41 29.54
N SER A 457 21.27 20.59 28.21
CA SER A 457 20.34 19.98 27.26
C SER A 457 20.71 18.55 26.85
N GLY A 458 21.73 17.91 27.45
CA GLY A 458 22.18 16.54 27.15
C GLY A 458 21.43 15.44 27.92
N THR A 459 20.26 15.70 28.47
CA THR A 459 19.47 14.72 29.23
C THR A 459 18.81 13.68 28.32
N PRO A 460 18.61 12.42 28.78
CA PRO A 460 17.99 11.37 27.97
C PRO A 460 16.64 11.78 27.36
N ALA A 461 15.79 12.49 28.11
CA ALA A 461 14.48 12.93 27.64
C ALA A 461 14.59 13.95 26.48
N ILE A 462 15.54 14.88 26.57
CA ILE A 462 15.80 15.87 25.49
C ILE A 462 16.40 15.17 24.27
N LEU A 463 17.34 14.24 24.48
CA LEU A 463 17.95 13.47 23.37
C LEU A 463 16.92 12.63 22.62
N ASP A 464 16.01 11.93 23.33
CA ASP A 464 14.95 11.15 22.72
C ASP A 464 14.02 12.04 21.88
N ALA A 465 13.51 13.13 22.44
CA ALA A 465 12.67 14.08 21.72
C ALA A 465 13.37 14.68 20.48
N MET A 466 14.68 14.98 20.61
CA MET A 466 15.48 15.55 19.53
C MET A 466 15.66 14.57 18.37
N ILE A 467 16.03 13.32 18.66
CA ILE A 467 16.26 12.27 17.64
C ILE A 467 15.00 12.06 16.79
N GLN A 468 13.81 12.11 17.41
CA GLN A 468 12.53 11.96 16.71
C GLN A 468 12.30 13.08 15.69
N GLN A 469 12.87 14.26 15.88
CA GLN A 469 12.71 15.43 15.01
C GLN A 469 13.84 15.63 14.00
N MET A 470 14.91 14.83 14.06
CA MET A 470 16.07 14.99 13.18
C MET A 470 15.77 14.51 11.75
N LYS A 471 16.40 15.22 10.79
CA LYS A 471 16.55 14.72 9.42
C LYS A 471 17.43 13.46 9.41
N PRO A 472 17.42 12.68 8.31
CA PRO A 472 18.41 11.61 8.11
C PRO A 472 19.84 12.10 8.39
N ILE A 473 20.67 11.21 8.95
CA ILE A 473 21.98 11.60 9.50
C ILE A 473 23.01 11.78 8.39
N GLU A 474 22.92 10.93 7.37
CA GLU A 474 23.83 10.90 6.22
C GLU A 474 23.05 11.11 4.90
N PRO A 475 22.39 12.27 4.71
CA PRO A 475 21.79 12.57 3.43
C PRO A 475 22.89 12.65 2.37
N THR A 476 22.59 12.23 1.15
CA THR A 476 23.52 12.33 0.03
C THR A 476 23.00 13.35 -0.98
N ASP A 477 23.90 13.96 -1.74
CA ASP A 477 23.52 14.88 -2.83
C ASP A 477 22.51 14.25 -3.80
N ALA A 478 22.53 12.92 -3.94
CA ALA A 478 21.58 12.18 -4.74
C ALA A 478 20.16 12.23 -4.18
N VAL A 479 19.98 12.42 -2.87
CA VAL A 479 18.66 12.61 -2.24
C VAL A 479 18.16 14.04 -2.48
N ASP A 480 19.04 15.03 -2.30
CA ASP A 480 18.67 16.43 -2.46
C ASP A 480 18.35 16.78 -3.93
N ASN A 481 19.03 16.13 -4.88
CA ASN A 481 18.80 16.30 -6.32
C ASN A 481 17.88 15.24 -6.95
N TYR A 482 17.12 14.51 -6.16
CA TYR A 482 16.29 13.42 -6.65
C TYR A 482 15.11 13.90 -7.50
N THR A 483 15.08 13.47 -8.76
CA THR A 483 14.04 13.84 -9.73
C THR A 483 12.95 12.77 -9.93
N GLY A 484 13.17 11.57 -9.40
CA GLY A 484 12.26 10.43 -9.59
C GLY A 484 12.49 9.64 -10.90
N GLU A 485 13.34 10.10 -11.80
CA GLU A 485 13.68 9.41 -13.06
C GLU A 485 14.65 8.26 -12.81
N ALA A 486 15.83 8.59 -12.34
CA ALA A 486 16.84 7.61 -11.95
C ALA A 486 16.65 7.15 -10.51
N ALA A 487 17.01 5.90 -10.23
CA ALA A 487 17.13 5.42 -8.85
C ALA A 487 18.39 6.01 -8.20
N ILE A 488 18.33 6.18 -6.89
CA ILE A 488 19.50 6.49 -6.07
C ILE A 488 20.29 5.19 -5.91
N GLU A 489 21.52 5.16 -6.38
CA GLU A 489 22.40 4.00 -6.24
C GLU A 489 23.32 4.18 -5.03
N PHE A 490 23.44 3.13 -4.23
CA PHE A 490 24.40 3.04 -3.13
C PHE A 490 24.89 1.60 -2.96
N GLN A 491 25.95 1.43 -2.18
CA GLN A 491 26.56 0.13 -1.95
C GLN A 491 26.61 -0.18 -0.46
N VAL A 492 26.53 -1.47 -0.13
CA VAL A 492 26.81 -1.97 1.21
C VAL A 492 27.99 -2.93 1.15
N GLU A 493 28.85 -2.88 2.15
CA GLU A 493 30.06 -3.66 2.22
C GLU A 493 29.92 -4.74 3.31
N VAL A 494 30.14 -5.98 2.92
CA VAL A 494 30.10 -7.12 3.84
C VAL A 494 31.51 -7.68 3.96
N PRO A 495 32.02 -7.92 5.18
CA PRO A 495 33.31 -8.54 5.39
C PRO A 495 33.48 -9.84 4.61
N GLY A 496 34.68 -10.05 4.09
CA GLY A 496 35.06 -11.29 3.44
C GLY A 496 34.96 -12.51 4.36
N THR A 497 35.12 -13.67 3.77
CA THR A 497 35.18 -14.95 4.51
C THR A 497 36.62 -15.35 4.81
N ALA A 498 36.81 -16.35 5.66
CA ALA A 498 38.16 -16.89 5.92
C ALA A 498 38.88 -17.37 4.65
N ALA A 499 38.13 -17.79 3.63
CA ALA A 499 38.67 -18.22 2.33
C ALA A 499 38.92 -17.06 1.36
N ASN A 500 38.23 -15.94 1.52
CA ASN A 500 38.42 -14.71 0.74
C ASN A 500 38.23 -13.51 1.68
N PRO A 501 39.30 -13.00 2.29
CA PRO A 501 39.24 -11.99 3.35
C PRO A 501 38.86 -10.60 2.84
N GLU A 502 38.92 -10.32 1.54
CA GLU A 502 38.54 -9.03 1.00
C GLU A 502 37.04 -8.77 1.16
N PRO A 503 36.63 -7.55 1.58
CA PRO A 503 35.24 -7.18 1.68
C PRO A 503 34.57 -7.17 0.31
N VAL A 504 33.32 -7.58 0.27
CA VAL A 504 32.51 -7.64 -0.96
C VAL A 504 31.46 -6.53 -0.92
N GLN A 505 31.41 -5.76 -1.99
CA GLN A 505 30.40 -4.70 -2.14
C GLN A 505 29.17 -5.24 -2.88
N PHE A 506 27.99 -4.85 -2.39
CA PHE A 506 26.70 -5.20 -2.94
C PHE A 506 25.94 -3.95 -3.35
N ARG A 507 25.46 -3.95 -4.57
CA ARG A 507 24.73 -2.83 -5.16
C ARG A 507 23.30 -2.75 -4.63
N CYS A 508 22.85 -1.54 -4.29
CA CYS A 508 21.48 -1.25 -3.88
C CYS A 508 20.93 -0.10 -4.72
N LEU A 509 19.64 -0.17 -5.05
CA LEU A 509 18.90 0.90 -5.71
C LEU A 509 17.75 1.35 -4.81
N ALA A 510 17.63 2.66 -4.61
CA ALA A 510 16.51 3.24 -3.87
C ALA A 510 15.65 4.15 -4.76
N HIS A 511 14.34 4.10 -4.55
CA HIS A 511 13.39 5.02 -5.14
C HIS A 511 12.57 5.68 -4.04
N LEU A 512 12.57 7.02 -4.04
CA LEU A 512 11.80 7.83 -3.11
C LEU A 512 10.41 8.17 -3.70
N PRO A 513 9.38 8.31 -2.86
CA PRO A 513 8.08 8.75 -3.33
C PRO A 513 8.14 10.17 -3.90
N PRO A 514 7.24 10.55 -4.82
CA PRO A 514 7.14 11.93 -5.30
C PRO A 514 6.98 12.92 -4.13
N GLN A 515 7.62 14.08 -4.25
CA GLN A 515 7.60 15.11 -3.21
C GLN A 515 8.13 14.59 -1.85
N TYR A 516 9.15 13.71 -1.90
CA TYR A 516 9.84 13.27 -0.68
C TYR A 516 10.31 14.47 0.15
N ASN A 517 10.05 14.39 1.45
CA ASN A 517 10.48 15.43 2.39
C ASN A 517 11.18 14.78 3.59
N PRO A 518 12.42 15.19 3.95
CA PRO A 518 13.20 14.56 5.02
C PRO A 518 12.59 14.72 6.42
N TYR A 519 11.60 15.58 6.59
CA TYR A 519 10.88 15.77 7.86
C TYR A 519 9.64 14.89 8.02
N ARG A 520 9.26 14.13 6.97
CA ARG A 520 8.19 13.15 7.02
C ARG A 520 8.78 11.74 7.09
N LYS A 521 8.25 10.89 7.97
CA LYS A 521 8.60 9.47 8.04
C LYS A 521 7.82 8.67 7.01
N TYR A 522 8.52 7.82 6.24
CA TYR A 522 7.95 7.04 5.15
C TYR A 522 8.07 5.54 5.42
N PRO A 523 7.03 4.74 5.14
CA PRO A 523 7.17 3.29 5.12
C PRO A 523 8.15 2.87 4.01
N MET A 524 8.84 1.75 4.21
CA MET A 524 9.85 1.26 3.29
C MET A 524 9.60 -0.20 2.90
N ILE A 525 9.82 -0.51 1.63
CA ILE A 525 9.86 -1.88 1.10
C ILE A 525 11.30 -2.20 0.71
N ILE A 526 11.89 -3.22 1.34
CA ILE A 526 13.11 -3.85 0.88
C ILE A 526 12.72 -5.00 -0.04
N SER A 527 13.11 -4.93 -1.31
CA SER A 527 12.72 -5.89 -2.33
C SER A 527 13.94 -6.68 -2.82
N LEU A 528 13.84 -8.00 -2.70
CA LEU A 528 14.89 -8.92 -3.13
C LEU A 528 14.54 -9.46 -4.52
N PRO A 529 15.39 -9.25 -5.54
CA PRO A 529 15.17 -9.82 -6.88
C PRO A 529 15.31 -11.34 -6.87
N SER A 530 14.61 -12.02 -7.77
CA SER A 530 14.88 -13.44 -8.03
C SER A 530 16.27 -13.64 -8.65
N GLY A 531 16.81 -14.85 -8.56
CA GLY A 531 18.21 -15.16 -8.86
C GLY A 531 18.78 -14.60 -10.17
N THR A 532 17.97 -14.40 -11.20
CA THR A 532 18.42 -13.86 -12.51
C THR A 532 17.83 -12.51 -12.87
N GLN A 533 16.97 -11.93 -12.01
CA GLN A 533 16.26 -10.68 -12.31
C GLN A 533 17.18 -9.47 -12.08
N PRO A 534 17.26 -8.52 -13.04
CA PRO A 534 17.94 -7.24 -12.81
C PRO A 534 17.28 -6.40 -11.70
N LEU A 535 18.09 -5.63 -10.95
CA LEU A 535 17.59 -4.76 -9.87
C LEU A 535 16.55 -3.76 -10.38
N GLU A 536 16.79 -3.16 -11.52
CA GLU A 536 15.90 -2.17 -12.16
C GLU A 536 14.52 -2.78 -12.45
N GLN A 537 14.49 -4.01 -12.96
CA GLN A 537 13.24 -4.72 -13.24
C GLN A 537 12.49 -5.07 -11.94
N ASN A 538 13.20 -5.47 -10.89
CA ASN A 538 12.63 -5.72 -9.59
C ASN A 538 12.02 -4.44 -8.99
N MET A 539 12.72 -3.32 -9.11
CA MET A 539 12.21 -2.01 -8.69
C MET A 539 10.95 -1.60 -9.45
N GLU A 540 10.90 -1.84 -10.78
CA GLU A 540 9.73 -1.51 -11.59
C GLU A 540 8.45 -2.25 -11.19
N ILE A 541 8.55 -3.41 -10.54
CA ILE A 541 7.38 -4.14 -10.00
C ILE A 541 6.64 -3.26 -8.99
N TRP A 542 7.37 -2.55 -8.14
CA TRP A 542 6.81 -1.70 -7.09
C TRP A 542 6.57 -0.27 -7.56
N CYS A 543 7.55 0.30 -8.27
CA CYS A 543 7.57 1.71 -8.63
C CYS A 543 6.86 2.01 -9.95
N GLY A 544 6.65 0.98 -10.79
CA GLY A 544 6.18 1.17 -12.16
C GLY A 544 7.22 1.85 -13.04
N LYS A 545 6.89 2.01 -14.33
CA LYS A 545 7.74 2.73 -15.29
C LYS A 545 7.65 4.23 -15.06
N TYR A 546 8.73 4.93 -15.38
CA TYR A 546 8.77 6.38 -15.34
C TYR A 546 7.86 6.99 -16.42
N ASN A 547 7.03 7.94 -16.01
CA ASN A 547 6.16 8.68 -16.90
C ASN A 547 6.79 10.02 -17.26
N GLN A 548 7.30 10.15 -18.48
CA GLN A 548 8.00 11.34 -18.96
C GLN A 548 7.14 12.62 -18.90
N LYS A 549 5.82 12.51 -19.11
CA LYS A 549 4.93 13.68 -19.10
C LYS A 549 4.70 14.21 -17.69
N LEU A 550 4.55 13.32 -16.73
CA LEU A 550 4.26 13.65 -15.32
C LEU A 550 5.54 13.76 -14.48
N LYS A 551 6.68 13.36 -15.02
CA LYS A 551 7.98 13.30 -14.35
C LYS A 551 7.94 12.51 -13.03
N ILE A 552 7.14 11.45 -12.98
CA ILE A 552 7.00 10.57 -11.80
C ILE A 552 6.85 9.11 -12.24
N ARG A 553 7.13 8.19 -11.30
CA ARG A 553 6.72 6.79 -11.41
C ARG A 553 5.35 6.62 -10.76
N GLN A 554 4.46 5.89 -11.43
CA GLN A 554 3.06 5.73 -11.03
C GLN A 554 2.74 4.35 -10.47
N GLY A 555 3.75 3.60 -10.08
CA GLY A 555 3.56 2.32 -9.39
C GLY A 555 2.90 2.51 -8.03
N ASN A 556 2.50 1.40 -7.46
CA ASN A 556 1.73 1.44 -6.22
C ASN A 556 2.53 1.94 -5.01
N ALA A 557 3.82 1.57 -4.93
CA ALA A 557 4.65 2.01 -3.82
C ALA A 557 4.82 3.55 -3.79
N PRO A 558 5.24 4.24 -4.87
CA PRO A 558 5.32 5.70 -4.88
C PRO A 558 3.98 6.40 -4.65
N ARG A 559 2.88 5.83 -5.19
CA ARG A 559 1.53 6.40 -4.99
C ARG A 559 1.11 6.42 -3.53
N ASN A 560 1.47 5.38 -2.79
CA ASN A 560 1.17 5.23 -1.36
C ASN A 560 2.27 5.80 -0.45
N GLY A 561 3.24 6.51 -1.00
CA GLY A 561 4.29 7.16 -0.22
C GLY A 561 5.35 6.20 0.33
N TYR A 562 5.60 5.06 -0.30
CA TYR A 562 6.64 4.12 0.12
C TYR A 562 7.99 4.46 -0.50
N ILE A 563 9.05 4.34 0.30
CA ILE A 563 10.42 4.20 -0.19
C ILE A 563 10.60 2.74 -0.64
N VAL A 564 11.20 2.52 -1.80
CA VAL A 564 11.53 1.16 -2.28
C VAL A 564 13.04 1.03 -2.39
N VAL A 565 13.59 0.02 -1.75
CA VAL A 565 15.02 -0.33 -1.83
C VAL A 565 15.15 -1.72 -2.40
N THR A 566 15.84 -1.86 -3.53
CA THR A 566 16.16 -3.15 -4.13
C THR A 566 17.61 -3.49 -3.85
N VAL A 567 17.85 -4.68 -3.30
CA VAL A 567 19.17 -5.11 -2.81
C VAL A 567 19.69 -6.27 -3.64
N ASP A 568 20.89 -6.16 -4.21
CA ASP A 568 21.55 -7.28 -4.85
C ASP A 568 22.25 -8.16 -3.81
N TRP A 569 21.55 -9.17 -3.33
CA TRP A 569 22.03 -10.10 -2.31
C TRP A 569 22.93 -11.21 -2.87
N ARG A 570 23.05 -11.31 -4.19
CA ARG A 570 23.70 -12.41 -4.89
C ARG A 570 25.22 -12.26 -4.93
N ALA A 571 25.93 -13.34 -4.62
CA ALA A 571 27.32 -13.45 -4.99
C ALA A 571 27.48 -13.73 -6.50
N PRO A 572 28.65 -13.50 -7.09
CA PRO A 572 28.90 -13.86 -8.47
C PRO A 572 28.55 -15.33 -8.76
N GLY A 573 27.68 -15.56 -9.75
CA GLY A 573 27.20 -16.88 -10.13
C GLY A 573 26.09 -17.49 -9.25
N GLN A 574 25.64 -16.81 -8.21
CA GLN A 574 24.57 -17.26 -7.34
C GLN A 574 23.20 -16.97 -7.97
N THR A 575 22.34 -18.00 -8.04
CA THR A 575 20.99 -17.90 -8.63
C THR A 575 19.87 -18.19 -7.64
N GLY A 576 20.17 -18.69 -6.44
CA GLY A 576 19.19 -19.02 -5.40
C GLY A 576 19.64 -18.54 -4.03
N TRP A 577 18.68 -18.25 -3.15
CA TRP A 577 18.92 -17.87 -1.76
C TRP A 577 19.42 -19.07 -0.96
N ALA A 578 20.58 -18.96 -0.33
CA ALA A 578 21.25 -20.05 0.39
C ALA A 578 21.07 -20.01 1.92
N TYR A 579 20.30 -19.04 2.43
CA TYR A 579 20.10 -18.82 3.88
C TYR A 579 21.41 -18.60 4.67
N SER A 580 22.40 -18.04 4.01
CA SER A 580 23.72 -17.79 4.60
C SER A 580 23.74 -16.52 5.46
N GLY A 581 24.64 -16.47 6.46
CA GLY A 581 24.84 -15.27 7.27
C GLY A 581 25.27 -14.05 6.45
N ARG A 582 25.95 -14.26 5.31
CA ARG A 582 26.29 -13.18 4.38
C ARG A 582 25.05 -12.54 3.75
N GLU A 583 24.13 -13.32 3.21
CA GLU A 583 22.90 -12.82 2.59
C GLU A 583 22.07 -12.02 3.59
N HIS A 584 21.90 -12.55 4.81
CA HIS A 584 21.22 -11.84 5.88
C HIS A 584 21.91 -10.51 6.21
N LYS A 585 23.26 -10.53 6.28
CA LYS A 585 24.03 -9.32 6.57
C LYS A 585 23.88 -8.26 5.48
N VAL A 586 23.92 -8.64 4.20
CA VAL A 586 23.70 -7.70 3.08
C VAL A 586 22.36 -6.98 3.22
N VAL A 587 21.29 -7.70 3.53
CA VAL A 587 19.95 -7.12 3.70
C VAL A 587 19.87 -6.21 4.92
N LEU A 588 20.47 -6.62 6.04
CA LEU A 588 20.51 -5.80 7.26
C LEU A 588 21.35 -4.54 7.07
N ASP A 589 22.51 -4.64 6.42
CA ASP A 589 23.37 -3.47 6.16
C ASP A 589 22.67 -2.50 5.19
N ALA A 590 21.94 -3.01 4.19
CA ALA A 590 21.10 -2.19 3.32
C ALA A 590 19.98 -1.48 4.10
N LEU A 591 19.33 -2.16 5.05
CA LEU A 591 18.37 -1.55 5.96
C LEU A 591 19.00 -0.42 6.78
N TYR A 592 20.11 -0.69 7.47
CA TYR A 592 20.77 0.30 8.33
C TYR A 592 21.30 1.49 7.52
N ARG A 593 21.84 1.26 6.33
CA ARG A 593 22.27 2.33 5.43
C ARG A 593 21.07 3.19 5.00
N SER A 594 19.96 2.56 4.62
CA SER A 594 18.73 3.25 4.24
C SER A 594 18.14 4.10 5.38
N LEU A 595 18.18 3.62 6.62
CA LEU A 595 17.73 4.38 7.81
C LEU A 595 18.58 5.63 8.06
N ARG A 596 19.86 5.62 7.67
CA ARG A 596 20.75 6.79 7.79
C ARG A 596 20.56 7.78 6.64
N MET A 597 20.28 7.29 5.42
CA MET A 597 20.15 8.11 4.22
C MET A 597 18.75 8.70 4.03
N PHE A 598 17.70 7.99 4.45
CA PHE A 598 16.30 8.33 4.17
C PHE A 598 15.48 8.47 5.45
N SER A 599 14.45 9.27 5.40
CA SER A 599 13.50 9.43 6.52
C SER A 599 12.51 8.26 6.56
N VAL A 600 12.96 7.11 7.03
CA VAL A 600 12.20 5.87 7.13
C VAL A 600 11.43 5.82 8.45
N ASP A 601 10.19 5.30 8.39
CA ASP A 601 9.43 4.86 9.55
C ASP A 601 9.87 3.43 9.90
N SER A 602 10.64 3.30 10.99
CA SER A 602 11.21 2.01 11.43
C SER A 602 10.15 0.96 11.76
N ASP A 603 8.93 1.38 12.13
CA ASP A 603 7.83 0.49 12.48
C ASP A 603 7.09 -0.04 11.25
N ARG A 604 7.38 0.53 10.07
CA ARG A 604 6.75 0.17 8.80
C ARG A 604 7.78 -0.18 7.72
N VAL A 605 8.67 -1.12 8.04
CA VAL A 605 9.64 -1.70 7.10
C VAL A 605 9.16 -3.09 6.68
N PHE A 606 9.03 -3.31 5.40
CA PHE A 606 8.53 -4.55 4.81
C PHE A 606 9.62 -5.20 3.96
N LEU A 607 9.78 -6.52 4.09
CA LEU A 607 10.66 -7.32 3.26
C LEU A 607 9.83 -8.08 2.22
N SER A 608 10.24 -8.01 0.96
CA SER A 608 9.60 -8.73 -0.14
C SER A 608 10.63 -9.50 -0.94
N GLY A 609 10.36 -10.76 -1.17
CA GLY A 609 11.14 -11.64 -2.04
C GLY A 609 10.25 -12.37 -3.06
N HIS A 610 10.84 -12.80 -4.14
CA HIS A 610 10.12 -13.51 -5.20
C HIS A 610 10.87 -14.77 -5.62
N ARG A 611 10.26 -15.95 -5.44
CA ARG A 611 10.74 -17.23 -5.99
C ARG A 611 12.02 -17.80 -5.39
N GLU A 612 12.29 -17.60 -4.14
CA GLU A 612 13.45 -18.22 -3.49
C GLU A 612 13.03 -19.12 -2.32
#